data_74f99b1b5238bb01a12d04e3e93dcb32
#
_entry.id   74f99b1b5238bb01a12d04e3e93dcb32
#
_cell.length_a   1.000
_cell.length_b   1.000
_cell.length_c   1.000
_cell.angle_alpha   90.00
_cell.angle_beta   90.00
_cell.angle_gamma   90.00
#
_symmetry.space_group_name_H-M   'P 1'
#
loop_
_entity.id
_entity.type
_entity.pdbx_description
1 polymer ?
#
loop_
_entity_poly.entity_id
_entity_poly.type
_entity_poly.pdbx_seq_one_letter_code
_entity_poly.pdbx_strand_id
1 'polypeptide(L)'
;RSKRPRLRNGKKKDGTPLQPSPEQIKARKVFKNIIALKHYYFKQIKDLPIWDLAPGEAGQTRLSKFHKVNSEACDERGVANYAAFKFSIGQLFRPVNVRATRKGWEITMIWENRENRKLSLPSDWLRVGYFYGSYPFSPRLLPDVVAKREDCQATFSIPNPGLEISEPIHLYLFFSRQDR
;
A
#
# COMPACT_ATOMS: atom_id res chain seq x y z
N ARG A 1 31.39 21.54 -6.28
CA ARG A 1 30.14 21.25 -5.51
C ARG A 1 30.38 21.58 -4.05
N SER A 2 29.87 22.74 -3.59
CA SER A 2 29.99 23.20 -2.20
C SER A 2 29.20 22.25 -1.30
N LYS A 3 29.89 21.55 -0.39
CA LYS A 3 29.24 20.76 0.66
C LYS A 3 28.59 21.73 1.66
N ARG A 4 27.26 21.78 1.70
CA ARG A 4 26.55 22.50 2.74
C ARG A 4 26.99 21.98 4.11
N PRO A 5 27.39 22.83 5.06
CA PRO A 5 27.82 22.38 6.38
C PRO A 5 26.60 21.67 7.05
N ARG A 6 26.81 20.43 7.49
CA ARG A 6 25.83 19.72 8.34
C ARG A 6 25.77 20.45 9.68
N LEU A 7 24.67 21.13 9.97
CA LEU A 7 24.43 21.69 11.30
C LEU A 7 24.42 20.53 12.32
N ARG A 8 25.51 20.40 13.09
CA ARG A 8 25.60 19.45 14.18
C ARG A 8 24.58 19.86 15.25
N ASN A 9 23.69 18.94 15.62
CA ASN A 9 22.79 18.97 16.79
C ASN A 9 21.63 19.98 16.78
N GLY A 10 21.17 20.49 15.64
CA GLY A 10 19.93 21.28 15.58
C GLY A 10 19.90 22.51 16.50
N LYS A 11 21.06 23.09 16.83
CA LYS A 11 21.19 24.30 17.63
C LYS A 11 21.74 25.45 16.79
N LYS A 12 21.29 26.67 17.07
CA LYS A 12 21.88 27.92 16.56
C LYS A 12 23.27 28.12 17.13
N LYS A 13 24.04 29.07 16.57
CA LYS A 13 25.38 29.41 17.09
C LYS A 13 25.40 29.85 18.56
N ASP A 14 24.29 30.41 19.04
CA ASP A 14 24.04 30.85 20.42
C ASP A 14 23.60 29.72 21.37
N GLY A 15 23.56 28.49 20.89
CA GLY A 15 23.13 27.33 21.68
C GLY A 15 21.61 27.09 21.75
N THR A 16 20.79 28.00 21.21
CA THR A 16 19.34 27.85 21.22
C THR A 16 18.89 26.71 20.29
N PRO A 17 17.90 25.88 20.68
CA PRO A 17 17.34 24.87 19.80
C PRO A 17 16.74 25.50 18.54
N LEU A 18 17.05 24.94 17.38
CA LEU A 18 16.40 25.31 16.13
C LEU A 18 14.95 24.82 16.16
N GLN A 19 14.00 25.75 16.08
CA GLN A 19 12.61 25.38 15.88
C GLN A 19 12.44 24.82 14.46
N PRO A 20 11.70 23.70 14.29
CA PRO A 20 11.43 23.16 12.96
C PRO A 20 10.54 24.12 12.17
N SER A 21 10.81 24.24 10.86
CA SER A 21 9.93 25.01 9.97
C SER A 21 8.54 24.32 9.85
N PRO A 22 7.50 25.08 9.44
CA PRO A 22 6.18 24.48 9.19
C PRO A 22 6.23 23.28 8.24
N GLU A 23 7.05 23.36 7.18
CA GLU A 23 7.26 22.25 6.24
C GLU A 23 7.93 21.05 6.89
N GLN A 24 8.90 21.27 7.78
CA GLN A 24 9.53 20.19 8.54
C GLN A 24 8.54 19.52 9.51
N ILE A 25 7.66 20.30 10.12
CA ILE A 25 6.59 19.77 11.00
C ILE A 25 5.64 18.92 10.16
N LYS A 26 5.21 19.42 9.00
CA LYS A 26 4.36 18.68 8.06
C LYS A 26 5.02 17.37 7.62
N ALA A 27 6.25 17.42 7.16
CA ALA A 27 7.00 16.24 6.74
C ALA A 27 7.13 15.19 7.87
N ARG A 28 7.37 15.62 9.12
CA ARG A 28 7.41 14.72 10.28
C ARG A 28 6.07 14.06 10.57
N LYS A 29 4.94 14.79 10.42
CA LYS A 29 3.60 14.23 10.57
C LYS A 29 3.33 13.17 9.49
N VAL A 30 3.58 13.48 8.22
CA VAL A 30 3.44 12.52 7.12
C VAL A 30 4.29 11.28 7.37
N PHE A 31 5.56 11.45 7.75
CA PHE A 31 6.43 10.32 8.10
C PHE A 31 5.86 9.46 9.23
N LYS A 32 5.39 10.08 10.32
CA LYS A 32 4.74 9.38 11.44
C LYS A 32 3.52 8.57 10.98
N ASN A 33 2.73 9.14 10.09
CA ASN A 33 1.53 8.50 9.54
C ASN A 33 1.88 7.27 8.70
N ILE A 34 2.90 7.36 7.85
CA ILE A 34 3.37 6.22 7.07
C ILE A 34 3.90 5.10 7.97
N ILE A 35 4.54 5.44 9.08
CA ILE A 35 4.97 4.45 10.08
C ILE A 35 3.75 3.76 10.74
N ALA A 36 2.70 4.50 11.06
CA ALA A 36 1.47 3.93 11.59
C ALA A 36 0.77 3.01 10.59
N LEU A 37 0.58 3.48 9.35
CA LEU A 37 0.07 2.67 8.23
C LEU A 37 0.84 1.35 8.08
N LYS A 38 2.17 1.44 8.14
CA LYS A 38 3.04 0.27 8.08
C LYS A 38 2.71 -0.75 9.17
N HIS A 39 2.55 -0.33 10.42
CA HIS A 39 2.29 -1.26 11.51
C HIS A 39 1.02 -2.07 11.30
N TYR A 40 -0.05 -1.44 10.82
CA TYR A 40 -1.30 -2.14 10.52
C TYR A 40 -1.15 -3.06 9.30
N TYR A 41 -0.53 -2.58 8.24
CA TYR A 41 -0.36 -3.31 7.00
C TYR A 41 0.55 -4.53 7.14
N PHE A 42 1.75 -4.35 7.73
CA PHE A 42 2.72 -5.44 7.85
C PHE A 42 2.29 -6.57 8.79
N LYS A 43 1.38 -6.31 9.74
CA LYS A 43 0.76 -7.36 10.53
C LYS A 43 -0.11 -8.30 9.69
N GLN A 44 -0.79 -7.76 8.68
CA GLN A 44 -1.70 -8.53 7.83
C GLN A 44 -0.96 -9.32 6.74
N ILE A 45 0.17 -8.81 6.29
CA ILE A 45 0.97 -9.45 5.23
C ILE A 45 2.17 -10.22 5.77
N LYS A 46 2.22 -10.54 7.07
CA LYS A 46 3.38 -11.18 7.71
C LYS A 46 3.86 -12.45 6.98
N ASP A 47 2.92 -13.20 6.42
CA ASP A 47 3.14 -14.45 5.70
C ASP A 47 3.30 -14.26 4.18
N LEU A 48 3.30 -13.03 3.71
CA LEU A 48 3.47 -12.67 2.30
C LEU A 48 4.73 -11.79 2.13
N PRO A 49 5.76 -12.25 1.41
CA PRO A 49 7.02 -11.51 1.27
C PRO A 49 6.96 -10.34 0.29
N ILE A 50 5.82 -9.64 0.21
CA ILE A 50 5.51 -8.61 -0.80
C ILE A 50 6.59 -7.54 -0.87
N TRP A 51 6.94 -6.94 0.30
CA TRP A 51 7.91 -5.83 0.35
C TRP A 51 9.35 -6.30 0.49
N ASP A 52 9.57 -7.54 0.91
CA ASP A 52 10.91 -8.14 0.96
C ASP A 52 11.40 -8.43 -0.46
N LEU A 53 10.53 -8.96 -1.31
CA LEU A 53 10.79 -9.24 -2.73
C LEU A 53 10.60 -8.02 -3.65
N ALA A 54 10.11 -6.91 -3.12
CA ALA A 54 9.92 -5.68 -3.88
C ALA A 54 11.25 -5.17 -4.47
N PRO A 55 11.25 -4.69 -5.73
CA PRO A 55 12.43 -4.07 -6.32
C PRO A 55 12.95 -2.91 -5.47
N GLY A 56 14.25 -2.75 -5.40
CA GLY A 56 14.87 -1.67 -4.64
C GLY A 56 16.38 -1.71 -4.73
N GLU A 57 17.02 -0.71 -4.15
CA GLU A 57 18.48 -0.60 -4.08
C GLU A 57 19.03 -1.59 -3.04
N ALA A 58 20.28 -2.01 -3.22
CA ALA A 58 20.96 -2.89 -2.27
C ALA A 58 20.94 -2.29 -0.85
N GLY A 59 20.58 -3.11 0.14
CA GLY A 59 20.51 -2.68 1.54
C GLY A 59 19.24 -1.92 1.95
N GLN A 60 18.31 -1.68 1.02
CA GLN A 60 17.01 -1.10 1.39
C GLN A 60 16.15 -2.11 2.16
N THR A 61 15.69 -1.68 3.33
CA THR A 61 14.71 -2.45 4.11
C THR A 61 13.32 -2.36 3.47
N ARG A 62 12.47 -3.35 3.74
CA ARG A 62 11.05 -3.33 3.30
C ARG A 62 10.32 -2.05 3.74
N LEU A 63 10.64 -1.52 4.92
CA LEU A 63 10.08 -0.26 5.40
C LEU A 63 10.50 0.93 4.55
N SER A 64 11.79 1.01 4.21
CA SER A 64 12.33 2.09 3.38
C SER A 64 11.72 2.07 1.99
N LYS A 65 11.54 0.87 1.40
CA LYS A 65 10.86 0.70 0.12
C LYS A 65 9.40 1.17 0.19
N PHE A 66 8.66 0.72 1.22
CA PHE A 66 7.26 1.10 1.44
C PHE A 66 7.12 2.62 1.57
N HIS A 67 7.98 3.25 2.39
CA HIS A 67 7.96 4.70 2.59
C HIS A 67 8.27 5.45 1.29
N LYS A 68 9.33 5.07 0.57
CA LYS A 68 9.74 5.72 -0.69
C LYS A 68 8.61 5.72 -1.72
N VAL A 69 7.85 4.63 -1.80
CA VAL A 69 6.80 4.44 -2.80
C VAL A 69 5.50 5.14 -2.41
N ASN A 70 5.18 5.22 -1.11
CA ASN A 70 3.87 5.68 -0.64
C ASN A 70 3.87 7.08 -0.02
N SER A 71 5.05 7.73 0.12
CA SER A 71 5.13 9.06 0.73
C SER A 71 4.30 10.12 0.02
N GLU A 72 4.26 10.09 -1.31
CA GLU A 72 3.49 11.05 -2.11
C GLU A 72 1.98 10.78 -2.13
N ALA A 73 1.57 9.56 -1.78
CA ALA A 73 0.18 9.19 -1.67
C ALA A 73 -0.44 9.60 -0.31
N CYS A 74 0.39 10.02 0.65
CA CYS A 74 -0.01 10.29 2.02
C CYS A 74 0.16 11.77 2.38
N ASP A 75 -0.73 12.24 3.23
CA ASP A 75 -0.64 13.55 3.88
C ASP A 75 -0.70 13.42 5.42
N GLU A 76 -0.98 14.53 6.10
CA GLU A 76 -1.13 14.59 7.55
C GLU A 76 -2.35 13.81 8.07
N ARG A 77 -3.29 13.43 7.19
CA ARG A 77 -4.55 12.73 7.51
C ARG A 77 -4.53 11.26 7.13
N GLY A 78 -3.41 10.75 6.59
CA GLY A 78 -3.28 9.37 6.13
C GLY A 78 -3.11 9.27 4.62
N VAL A 79 -3.74 8.28 4.00
CA VAL A 79 -3.76 8.16 2.54
C VAL A 79 -4.70 9.20 1.97
N ALA A 80 -4.15 10.19 1.26
CA ALA A 80 -4.90 11.26 0.60
C ALA A 80 -5.16 10.94 -0.88
N ASN A 81 -4.26 10.20 -1.52
CA ASN A 81 -4.40 9.78 -2.91
C ASN A 81 -4.40 8.25 -3.00
N TYR A 82 -5.58 7.65 -2.89
CA TYR A 82 -5.75 6.21 -2.95
C TYR A 82 -5.30 5.60 -4.28
N ALA A 83 -5.45 6.32 -5.39
CA ALA A 83 -5.00 5.83 -6.71
C ALA A 83 -3.46 5.76 -6.82
N ALA A 84 -2.75 6.63 -6.12
CA ALA A 84 -1.29 6.63 -6.08
C ALA A 84 -0.73 5.65 -5.06
N PHE A 85 -1.49 5.30 -4.02
CA PHE A 85 -1.05 4.34 -2.99
C PHE A 85 -0.78 2.97 -3.59
N LYS A 86 0.35 2.35 -3.22
CA LYS A 86 0.76 1.02 -3.67
C LYS A 86 0.65 0.02 -2.53
N PHE A 87 -0.30 -0.88 -2.63
CA PHE A 87 -0.45 -2.01 -1.70
C PHE A 87 0.69 -3.01 -1.86
N SER A 88 1.12 -3.22 -3.10
CA SER A 88 2.25 -4.09 -3.42
C SER A 88 3.05 -3.50 -4.58
N ILE A 89 4.33 -3.83 -4.63
CA ILE A 89 5.18 -3.67 -5.80
C ILE A 89 5.92 -4.99 -6.00
N GLY A 90 5.89 -5.51 -7.21
CA GLY A 90 6.47 -6.79 -7.55
C GLY A 90 6.66 -6.95 -9.04
N GLN A 91 7.17 -8.12 -9.43
CA GLN A 91 7.44 -8.46 -10.82
C GLN A 91 6.24 -9.09 -11.52
N LEU A 92 5.32 -9.71 -10.77
CA LEU A 92 4.14 -10.34 -11.37
C LEU A 92 3.27 -9.31 -12.07
N PHE A 93 2.78 -9.65 -13.24
CA PHE A 93 1.88 -8.77 -13.97
C PHE A 93 0.58 -8.58 -13.19
N ARG A 94 0.19 -7.33 -13.06
CA ARG A 94 -1.11 -6.97 -12.47
C ARG A 94 -2.24 -7.35 -13.43
N PRO A 95 -3.47 -7.57 -12.92
CA PRO A 95 -4.65 -7.70 -13.76
C PRO A 95 -4.85 -6.43 -14.59
N VAL A 96 -5.42 -6.56 -15.79
CA VAL A 96 -5.77 -5.45 -16.68
C VAL A 96 -7.28 -5.44 -16.92
N ASN A 97 -7.80 -4.32 -17.43
CA ASN A 97 -9.23 -4.13 -17.72
C ASN A 97 -10.15 -4.54 -16.55
N VAL A 98 -9.68 -4.21 -15.34
CA VAL A 98 -10.40 -4.57 -14.11
C VAL A 98 -11.70 -3.79 -14.03
N ARG A 99 -12.80 -4.51 -13.82
CA ARG A 99 -14.11 -3.94 -13.54
C ARG A 99 -14.65 -4.50 -12.24
N ALA A 100 -15.33 -3.67 -11.45
CA ALA A 100 -15.93 -4.08 -10.21
C ALA A 100 -17.41 -3.68 -10.18
N THR A 101 -18.26 -4.58 -9.70
CA THR A 101 -19.63 -4.27 -9.36
C THR A 101 -19.83 -4.52 -7.87
N ARG A 102 -20.64 -3.69 -7.23
CA ARG A 102 -20.91 -3.76 -5.79
C ARG A 102 -22.40 -3.91 -5.53
N LYS A 103 -22.76 -4.89 -4.68
CA LYS A 103 -24.11 -5.06 -4.15
C LYS A 103 -24.03 -5.15 -2.63
N GLY A 104 -24.36 -4.06 -1.94
CA GLY A 104 -24.13 -3.97 -0.51
C GLY A 104 -22.64 -4.04 -0.17
N TRP A 105 -22.22 -5.04 0.57
CA TRP A 105 -20.82 -5.32 0.93
C TRP A 105 -20.17 -6.42 0.09
N GLU A 106 -20.95 -7.03 -0.80
CA GLU A 106 -20.45 -8.00 -1.77
C GLU A 106 -19.92 -7.28 -3.01
N ILE A 107 -18.76 -7.70 -3.47
CA ILE A 107 -18.08 -7.15 -4.64
C ILE A 107 -17.76 -8.29 -5.60
N THR A 108 -18.20 -8.14 -6.84
CA THR A 108 -17.80 -9.00 -7.95
C THR A 108 -16.80 -8.24 -8.81
N MET A 109 -15.66 -8.83 -9.05
CA MET A 109 -14.62 -8.29 -9.90
C MET A 109 -14.36 -9.20 -11.08
N ILE A 110 -14.12 -8.60 -12.24
CA ILE A 110 -13.66 -9.28 -13.44
C ILE A 110 -12.39 -8.61 -13.94
N TRP A 111 -11.51 -9.37 -14.53
CA TRP A 111 -10.25 -8.87 -15.09
C TRP A 111 -9.83 -9.67 -16.30
N GLU A 112 -8.86 -9.11 -17.01
CA GLU A 112 -8.15 -9.80 -18.09
C GLU A 112 -6.69 -10.02 -17.69
N ASN A 113 -6.07 -11.03 -18.29
CA ASN A 113 -4.68 -11.38 -18.03
C ASN A 113 -3.79 -10.96 -19.20
N ARG A 114 -2.58 -10.49 -18.86
CA ARG A 114 -1.51 -10.42 -19.85
C ARG A 114 -0.81 -11.76 -19.92
N GLU A 115 -0.68 -12.29 -21.11
CA GLU A 115 0.08 -13.53 -21.30
C GLU A 115 1.57 -13.31 -21.04
N ASN A 116 2.12 -14.09 -20.13
CA ASN A 116 3.55 -14.19 -19.90
C ASN A 116 3.86 -15.46 -19.11
N ARG A 117 4.64 -16.34 -19.70
CA ARG A 117 4.98 -17.65 -19.11
C ARG A 117 5.74 -17.60 -17.77
N LYS A 118 6.35 -16.49 -17.44
CA LYS A 118 7.12 -16.32 -16.19
C LYS A 118 6.46 -15.44 -15.14
N LEU A 119 5.82 -14.35 -15.59
CA LEU A 119 5.30 -13.30 -14.73
C LEU A 119 3.77 -13.27 -14.63
N SER A 120 3.09 -14.24 -15.26
CA SER A 120 1.63 -14.35 -15.32
C SER A 120 1.20 -15.82 -15.43
N LEU A 121 1.42 -16.58 -14.34
CA LEU A 121 0.99 -17.99 -14.33
C LEU A 121 -0.51 -18.07 -14.03
N PRO A 122 -1.26 -18.98 -14.68
CA PRO A 122 -2.67 -19.23 -14.39
C PRO A 122 -2.93 -19.50 -12.91
N SER A 123 -2.03 -20.19 -12.25
CA SER A 123 -2.10 -20.57 -10.83
C SER A 123 -1.74 -19.47 -9.83
N ASP A 124 -1.32 -18.28 -10.28
CA ASP A 124 -1.03 -17.16 -9.34
C ASP A 124 -2.31 -16.79 -8.56
N TRP A 125 -2.22 -16.65 -7.24
CA TRP A 125 -3.34 -16.33 -6.37
C TRP A 125 -3.69 -14.85 -6.42
N LEU A 126 -4.98 -14.54 -6.53
CA LEU A 126 -5.49 -13.19 -6.35
C LEU A 126 -5.37 -12.78 -4.88
N ARG A 127 -4.92 -11.55 -4.66
CA ARG A 127 -4.93 -10.89 -3.36
C ARG A 127 -5.66 -9.56 -3.48
N VAL A 128 -6.45 -9.26 -2.47
CA VAL A 128 -7.25 -8.04 -2.43
C VAL A 128 -6.89 -7.25 -1.19
N GLY A 129 -6.28 -6.09 -1.41
CA GLY A 129 -6.13 -5.08 -0.38
C GLY A 129 -7.25 -4.05 -0.47
N TYR A 130 -7.61 -3.41 0.65
CA TYR A 130 -8.64 -2.39 0.64
C TYR A 130 -8.50 -1.36 1.76
N PHE A 131 -9.16 -0.21 1.55
CA PHE A 131 -9.45 0.78 2.57
C PHE A 131 -10.94 1.11 2.55
N TYR A 132 -11.50 1.47 3.70
CA TYR A 132 -12.69 2.31 3.75
C TYR A 132 -12.26 3.77 3.60
N GLY A 133 -13.03 4.58 2.89
CA GLY A 133 -12.75 6.00 2.70
C GLY A 133 -12.61 6.76 4.01
N SER A 134 -13.45 6.42 5.01
CA SER A 134 -13.42 6.99 6.36
C SER A 134 -12.19 6.57 7.19
N TYR A 135 -11.43 5.55 6.78
CA TYR A 135 -10.28 5.06 7.54
C TYR A 135 -8.98 5.08 6.74
N PRO A 136 -8.43 6.28 6.43
CA PRO A 136 -7.24 6.44 5.59
C PRO A 136 -5.94 5.90 6.21
N PHE A 137 -5.96 5.50 7.48
CA PHE A 137 -4.83 4.90 8.18
C PHE A 137 -4.89 3.38 8.30
N SER A 138 -5.96 2.75 7.83
CA SER A 138 -6.23 1.34 8.08
C SER A 138 -6.25 0.52 6.78
N PRO A 139 -5.09 0.29 6.15
CA PRO A 139 -4.97 -0.66 5.05
C PRO A 139 -5.32 -2.06 5.56
N ARG A 140 -6.12 -2.78 4.80
CA ARG A 140 -6.59 -4.11 5.14
C ARG A 140 -6.33 -5.08 3.99
N LEU A 141 -5.95 -6.30 4.32
CA LEU A 141 -5.88 -7.40 3.38
C LEU A 141 -7.08 -8.31 3.62
N LEU A 142 -7.75 -8.73 2.56
CA LEU A 142 -8.83 -9.69 2.64
C LEU A 142 -8.23 -11.10 2.62
N PRO A 143 -8.34 -11.88 3.72
CA PRO A 143 -7.64 -13.16 3.83
C PRO A 143 -8.27 -14.27 2.99
N ASP A 144 -9.59 -14.24 2.82
CA ASP A 144 -10.39 -15.37 2.37
C ASP A 144 -10.76 -15.31 0.87
N VAL A 145 -10.03 -14.54 0.08
CA VAL A 145 -10.25 -14.53 -1.37
C VAL A 145 -9.60 -15.76 -1.98
N VAL A 146 -10.43 -16.73 -2.36
CA VAL A 146 -10.00 -17.95 -3.03
C VAL A 146 -10.26 -17.79 -4.53
N ALA A 147 -9.31 -17.17 -5.22
CA ALA A 147 -9.36 -17.04 -6.67
C ALA A 147 -7.95 -17.04 -7.25
N LYS A 148 -7.82 -17.59 -8.43
CA LYS A 148 -6.58 -17.62 -9.18
C LYS A 148 -6.65 -16.67 -10.38
N ARG A 149 -5.50 -16.40 -10.96
CA ARG A 149 -5.38 -15.57 -12.15
C ARG A 149 -6.26 -16.09 -13.30
N GLU A 150 -6.28 -17.41 -13.50
CA GLU A 150 -7.03 -18.06 -14.58
C GLU A 150 -8.55 -17.92 -14.47
N ASP A 151 -9.08 -17.71 -13.26
CA ASP A 151 -10.52 -17.58 -13.04
C ASP A 151 -11.09 -16.31 -13.67
N CYS A 152 -10.28 -15.29 -13.92
CA CYS A 152 -10.64 -13.99 -14.51
C CYS A 152 -11.82 -13.28 -13.82
N GLN A 153 -12.33 -13.84 -12.74
CA GLN A 153 -13.42 -13.34 -11.93
C GLN A 153 -13.28 -13.78 -10.48
N ALA A 154 -13.71 -12.92 -9.56
CA ALA A 154 -13.87 -13.27 -8.15
C ALA A 154 -15.06 -12.51 -7.54
N THR A 155 -15.77 -13.17 -6.65
CA THR A 155 -16.79 -12.54 -5.80
C THR A 155 -16.37 -12.73 -4.34
N PHE A 156 -16.40 -11.66 -3.56
CA PHE A 156 -16.03 -11.67 -2.16
C PHE A 156 -16.79 -10.59 -1.39
N SER A 157 -16.87 -10.76 -0.08
CA SER A 157 -17.50 -9.78 0.80
C SER A 157 -16.47 -8.96 1.55
N ILE A 158 -16.65 -7.66 1.58
CA ILE A 158 -15.88 -6.76 2.47
C ILE A 158 -16.56 -6.76 3.83
N PRO A 159 -15.83 -7.03 4.94
CA PRO A 159 -16.42 -6.97 6.28
C PRO A 159 -17.02 -5.59 6.57
N ASN A 160 -18.24 -5.57 7.07
CA ASN A 160 -18.87 -4.32 7.49
C ASN A 160 -18.54 -4.03 8.97
N PRO A 161 -17.77 -2.96 9.28
CA PRO A 161 -17.48 -2.55 10.64
C PRO A 161 -18.56 -1.64 11.27
N GLY A 162 -19.79 -1.67 10.75
CA GLY A 162 -20.88 -0.78 11.15
C GLY A 162 -20.97 0.50 10.33
N LEU A 163 -20.39 0.52 9.14
CA LEU A 163 -20.45 1.66 8.22
C LEU A 163 -21.69 1.58 7.32
N GLU A 164 -22.09 2.74 6.79
CA GLU A 164 -23.15 2.83 5.80
C GLU A 164 -22.79 2.12 4.49
N ILE A 165 -23.79 1.61 3.78
CA ILE A 165 -23.58 0.95 2.48
C ILE A 165 -22.96 1.89 1.44
N SER A 166 -23.18 3.20 1.58
CA SER A 166 -22.63 4.25 0.72
C SER A 166 -21.13 4.52 0.95
N GLU A 167 -20.54 3.95 2.02
CA GLU A 167 -19.12 4.15 2.34
C GLU A 167 -18.23 3.79 1.13
N PRO A 168 -17.37 4.69 0.68
CA PRO A 168 -16.41 4.41 -0.37
C PRO A 168 -15.43 3.31 0.04
N ILE A 169 -15.18 2.37 -0.87
CA ILE A 169 -14.18 1.31 -0.68
C ILE A 169 -13.14 1.43 -1.79
N HIS A 170 -11.88 1.56 -1.41
CA HIS A 170 -10.76 1.58 -2.33
C HIS A 170 -10.12 0.19 -2.38
N LEU A 171 -10.14 -0.43 -3.55
CA LEU A 171 -9.68 -1.81 -3.76
C LEU A 171 -8.35 -1.83 -4.50
N TYR A 172 -7.49 -2.78 -4.10
CA TYR A 172 -6.17 -3.00 -4.70
C TYR A 172 -6.01 -4.48 -5.03
N LEU A 173 -5.92 -4.79 -6.30
CA LEU A 173 -5.72 -6.15 -6.78
C LEU A 173 -4.27 -6.39 -7.13
N PHE A 174 -3.75 -7.50 -6.68
CA PHE A 174 -2.43 -7.97 -7.05
C PHE A 174 -2.38 -9.50 -7.00
N PHE A 175 -1.38 -10.08 -7.63
CA PHE A 175 -1.18 -11.52 -7.63
C PHE A 175 0.02 -11.91 -6.76
N SER A 176 -0.05 -13.08 -6.16
CA SER A 176 1.05 -13.70 -5.43
C SER A 176 1.24 -15.15 -5.85
N ARG A 177 2.44 -15.67 -5.66
CA ARG A 177 2.76 -17.09 -5.73
C ARG A 177 2.91 -17.67 -4.35
N GLN A 178 2.48 -18.92 -4.18
CA GLN A 178 2.45 -19.56 -2.87
C GLN A 178 3.83 -20.03 -2.40
N ASP A 179 4.73 -20.24 -3.30
CA ASP A 179 5.99 -20.96 -3.07
C ASP A 179 7.22 -20.07 -2.94
N ARG A 180 7.05 -18.74 -2.78
CA ARG A 180 8.20 -17.82 -2.67
C ARG A 180 7.90 -16.64 -1.79
#